data_d9ea723ce9c5d769ecbe2d3af929cf2e
#
_entry.id   d9ea723ce9c5d769ecbe2d3af929cf2e
#
_cell.length_a   1.000
_cell.length_b   1.000
_cell.length_c   1.000
_cell.angle_alpha   90.00
_cell.angle_beta   90.00
_cell.angle_gamma   90.00
#
_symmetry.space_group_name_H-M   'P 1'
#
loop_
_entity.id
_entity.type
_entity.pdbx_description
1 polymer ?
#
loop_
_entity_poly.entity_id
_entity_poly.type
_entity_poly.pdbx_seq_one_letter_code
_entity_poly.pdbx_strand_id
1 'polypeptide(L)'
;MNASSPPPAVELHGITKRFPGVVANKDIAITVRKGTVHALIGENGAGKSTLMKILYGMQKPDEGTIAIDGEQVSFASPGDAIARGIGMVHQHFMLADNLTVLENVVLGGEKLYGIGAKARKKIKEISDAYGLGVRPDALVEDLGVADRQRVEILKVLYRGAKILILDEPTAVLVPQEVDALFDNLRELKAEGLTVIFISHKLGEVLKVADDITVIRRGTTVGTADPKTATTKQLAELMVGSELPSPETRESTVTTTPMLRVDGLRLAATDPDGIVREVLAGIDFTIHKGEVLGIAGVEGNGQTELIEALMGMSIPDGGTITLDGTDISTAPTRKRRVDGIGYIPEDRHRHGLLLDAPLWENRILGHVTEAPNSKRGILDTKAARKDTARIVVEYDVRTPGIDVTAASLSGGNQQKLIVGREMSHNPKFLIAAHPTRGVDVGAQAQIWDAIREARREGLAVLLISADLDELIGLSDTLRVIYRGRLVAEADPATVTPEALGTAMTGAASGHLEATDNHSAAGTEAGTDAPEDEAR
;
A
#
# COMPACT_ATOMS: atom_id res chain seq x y z
N MET A 1 2.52 -25.91 -43.32
CA MET A 1 2.71 -24.46 -43.19
C MET A 1 2.50 -24.14 -41.73
N ASN A 2 3.58 -23.89 -41.01
CA ASN A 2 3.47 -23.44 -39.60
C ASN A 2 2.82 -22.07 -39.62
N ALA A 3 1.62 -21.95 -39.08
CA ALA A 3 1.02 -20.67 -38.80
C ALA A 3 1.95 -19.97 -37.80
N SER A 4 2.71 -18.97 -38.28
CA SER A 4 3.51 -18.13 -37.42
C SER A 4 2.56 -17.46 -36.42
N SER A 5 2.80 -17.65 -35.13
CA SER A 5 2.07 -16.94 -34.10
C SER A 5 2.07 -15.43 -34.41
N PRO A 6 0.97 -14.70 -34.16
CA PRO A 6 0.94 -13.25 -34.41
C PRO A 6 2.08 -12.58 -33.63
N PRO A 7 2.69 -11.52 -34.21
CA PRO A 7 3.78 -10.83 -33.54
C PRO A 7 3.32 -10.27 -32.19
N PRO A 8 4.18 -10.27 -31.16
CA PRO A 8 3.89 -9.66 -29.87
C PRO A 8 3.48 -8.18 -29.99
N ALA A 9 2.69 -7.70 -29.03
CA ALA A 9 2.34 -6.28 -28.99
C ALA A 9 3.55 -5.40 -28.66
N VAL A 10 4.39 -5.86 -27.72
CA VAL A 10 5.63 -5.17 -27.29
C VAL A 10 6.75 -6.17 -27.14
N GLU A 11 7.93 -5.85 -27.68
CA GLU A 11 9.18 -6.54 -27.41
C GLU A 11 10.25 -5.53 -27.01
N LEU A 12 10.86 -5.75 -25.88
CA LEU A 12 12.01 -5.03 -25.37
C LEU A 12 13.20 -5.96 -25.35
N HIS A 13 14.31 -5.58 -26.00
CA HIS A 13 15.52 -6.41 -26.07
C HIS A 13 16.72 -5.62 -25.60
N GLY A 14 17.40 -6.10 -24.56
CA GLY A 14 18.66 -5.56 -24.07
C GLY A 14 18.56 -4.14 -23.52
N ILE A 15 17.39 -3.72 -23.04
CA ILE A 15 17.17 -2.35 -22.58
C ILE A 15 18.05 -2.04 -21.38
N THR A 16 18.96 -1.07 -21.58
CA THR A 16 19.85 -0.58 -20.53
C THR A 16 19.65 0.92 -20.34
N LYS A 17 19.54 1.36 -19.08
CA LYS A 17 19.43 2.78 -18.69
C LYS A 17 20.29 3.09 -17.49
N ARG A 18 21.19 4.09 -17.65
CA ARG A 18 22.09 4.56 -16.61
C ARG A 18 21.74 6.00 -16.22
N PHE A 19 21.82 6.27 -14.95
CA PHE A 19 21.79 7.61 -14.37
C PHE A 19 23.08 7.84 -13.57
N PRO A 20 23.46 9.07 -13.24
CA PRO A 20 24.63 9.33 -12.40
C PRO A 20 24.61 8.50 -11.12
N GLY A 21 25.58 7.57 -10.97
CA GLY A 21 25.70 6.70 -9.80
C GLY A 21 24.78 5.47 -9.75
N VAL A 22 23.84 5.28 -10.72
CA VAL A 22 22.88 4.16 -10.69
C VAL A 22 22.64 3.59 -12.09
N VAL A 23 22.66 2.26 -12.21
CA VAL A 23 22.14 1.54 -13.39
C VAL A 23 20.70 1.11 -13.08
N ALA A 24 19.73 1.84 -13.62
CA ALA A 24 18.32 1.59 -13.33
C ALA A 24 17.76 0.38 -14.07
N ASN A 25 18.22 0.15 -15.31
CA ASN A 25 17.90 -1.04 -16.11
C ASN A 25 19.20 -1.54 -16.75
N LYS A 26 19.39 -2.86 -16.78
CA LYS A 26 20.53 -3.53 -17.34
C LYS A 26 20.08 -4.76 -18.11
N ASP A 27 20.26 -4.72 -19.43
CA ASP A 27 19.97 -5.83 -20.34
C ASP A 27 18.54 -6.43 -20.13
N ILE A 28 17.52 -5.57 -19.99
CA ILE A 28 16.15 -6.03 -19.79
C ILE A 28 15.57 -6.56 -21.10
N ALA A 29 14.97 -7.75 -21.03
CA ALA A 29 14.17 -8.33 -22.09
C ALA A 29 12.75 -8.64 -21.60
N ILE A 30 11.73 -8.18 -22.35
CA ILE A 30 10.32 -8.44 -22.08
C ILE A 30 9.57 -8.65 -23.39
N THR A 31 8.69 -9.63 -23.42
CA THR A 31 7.77 -9.89 -24.54
C THR A 31 6.34 -9.86 -24.02
N VAL A 32 5.51 -8.97 -24.56
CA VAL A 32 4.10 -8.81 -24.21
C VAL A 32 3.23 -9.30 -25.35
N ARG A 33 2.39 -10.30 -25.10
CA ARG A 33 1.47 -10.86 -26.09
C ARG A 33 0.28 -9.91 -26.34
N LYS A 34 -0.23 -9.90 -27.58
CA LYS A 34 -1.43 -9.10 -27.92
C LYS A 34 -2.67 -9.60 -27.18
N GLY A 35 -3.50 -8.66 -26.71
CA GLY A 35 -4.77 -8.95 -26.08
C GLY A 35 -4.62 -9.70 -24.74
N THR A 36 -3.52 -9.47 -24.03
CA THR A 36 -3.27 -10.04 -22.70
C THR A 36 -3.04 -8.95 -21.66
N VAL A 37 -3.24 -9.32 -20.40
CA VAL A 37 -2.77 -8.55 -19.25
C VAL A 37 -1.41 -9.12 -18.82
N HIS A 38 -0.35 -8.38 -19.09
CA HIS A 38 1.02 -8.73 -18.73
C HIS A 38 1.43 -7.99 -17.47
N ALA A 39 1.62 -8.70 -16.38
CA ALA A 39 2.07 -8.10 -15.14
C ALA A 39 3.60 -7.93 -15.10
N LEU A 40 4.04 -6.74 -14.71
CA LEU A 40 5.44 -6.43 -14.47
C LEU A 40 5.63 -6.19 -12.97
N ILE A 41 6.28 -7.13 -12.29
CA ILE A 41 6.46 -7.09 -10.84
C ILE A 41 7.93 -6.92 -10.46
N GLY A 42 8.16 -6.44 -9.26
CA GLY A 42 9.50 -6.21 -8.70
C GLY A 42 9.44 -5.26 -7.52
N GLU A 43 10.49 -5.21 -6.71
CA GLU A 43 10.61 -4.29 -5.58
C GLU A 43 10.57 -2.82 -6.02
N ASN A 44 10.31 -1.90 -5.07
CA ASN A 44 10.46 -0.48 -5.32
C ASN A 44 11.93 -0.17 -5.65
N GLY A 45 12.15 0.61 -6.74
CA GLY A 45 13.51 0.85 -7.24
C GLY A 45 14.07 -0.26 -8.14
N ALA A 46 13.33 -1.34 -8.41
CA ALA A 46 13.78 -2.41 -9.32
C ALA A 46 13.92 -1.99 -10.80
N GLY A 47 13.48 -0.78 -11.17
CA GLY A 47 13.58 -0.24 -12.52
C GLY A 47 12.31 -0.31 -13.35
N LYS A 48 11.18 -0.77 -12.80
CA LYS A 48 9.87 -0.91 -13.50
C LYS A 48 9.38 0.40 -14.14
N SER A 49 9.23 1.46 -13.33
CA SER A 49 8.75 2.76 -13.83
C SER A 49 9.73 3.41 -14.80
N THR A 50 11.05 3.19 -14.65
CA THR A 50 12.06 3.64 -15.62
C THR A 50 11.86 2.96 -16.97
N LEU A 51 11.65 1.64 -16.97
CA LEU A 51 11.39 0.86 -18.18
C LEU A 51 10.11 1.33 -18.88
N MET A 52 9.04 1.58 -18.12
CA MET A 52 7.78 2.08 -18.70
C MET A 52 7.90 3.51 -19.23
N LYS A 53 8.67 4.38 -18.58
CA LYS A 53 9.00 5.71 -19.11
C LYS A 53 9.78 5.63 -20.42
N ILE A 54 10.62 4.60 -20.61
CA ILE A 54 11.31 4.33 -21.87
C ILE A 54 10.29 3.89 -22.93
N LEU A 55 9.43 2.91 -22.62
CA LEU A 55 8.40 2.41 -23.53
C LEU A 55 7.40 3.51 -23.94
N TYR A 56 7.09 4.42 -23.02
CA TYR A 56 6.19 5.55 -23.28
C TYR A 56 6.88 6.76 -23.92
N GLY A 57 8.19 6.68 -24.20
CA GLY A 57 8.93 7.75 -24.87
C GLY A 57 9.29 8.96 -24.00
N MET A 58 9.15 8.87 -22.67
CA MET A 58 9.59 9.92 -21.74
C MET A 58 11.11 9.90 -21.51
N GLN A 59 11.75 8.77 -21.75
CA GLN A 59 13.20 8.57 -21.61
C GLN A 59 13.70 7.73 -22.77
N LYS A 60 14.93 7.99 -23.21
CA LYS A 60 15.62 7.13 -24.20
C LYS A 60 16.43 6.07 -23.48
N PRO A 61 16.42 4.82 -23.96
CA PRO A 61 17.38 3.82 -23.49
C PRO A 61 18.80 4.22 -23.95
N ASP A 62 19.80 3.81 -23.17
CA ASP A 62 21.20 3.98 -23.56
C ASP A 62 21.63 2.85 -24.48
N GLU A 63 21.06 1.64 -24.31
CA GLU A 63 21.27 0.45 -25.14
C GLU A 63 19.97 -0.34 -25.27
N GLY A 64 19.88 -1.18 -26.31
CA GLY A 64 18.74 -2.04 -26.56
C GLY A 64 17.79 -1.51 -27.62
N THR A 65 16.74 -2.29 -27.91
CA THR A 65 15.75 -2.01 -28.96
C THR A 65 14.32 -2.24 -28.45
N ILE A 66 13.39 -1.49 -29.04
CA ILE A 66 11.96 -1.58 -28.80
C ILE A 66 11.31 -2.01 -30.10
N ALA A 67 10.43 -3.01 -30.07
CA ALA A 67 9.55 -3.32 -31.19
C ALA A 67 8.08 -3.29 -30.75
N ILE A 68 7.23 -2.73 -31.61
CA ILE A 68 5.78 -2.67 -31.43
C ILE A 68 5.16 -3.37 -32.62
N ASP A 69 4.29 -4.36 -32.37
CA ASP A 69 3.66 -5.18 -33.40
C ASP A 69 4.67 -5.85 -34.37
N GLY A 70 5.89 -6.15 -33.88
CA GLY A 70 6.99 -6.71 -34.65
C GLY A 70 7.82 -5.68 -35.42
N GLU A 71 7.46 -4.40 -35.41
CA GLU A 71 8.24 -3.32 -36.04
C GLU A 71 9.17 -2.66 -35.02
N GLN A 72 10.46 -2.58 -35.33
CA GLN A 72 11.41 -1.85 -34.48
C GLN A 72 11.13 -0.34 -34.53
N VAL A 73 11.02 0.28 -33.34
CA VAL A 73 10.69 1.69 -33.17
C VAL A 73 11.70 2.40 -32.27
N SER A 74 11.74 3.72 -32.39
CA SER A 74 12.47 4.59 -31.48
C SER A 74 11.61 5.81 -31.18
N PHE A 75 11.42 6.12 -29.90
CA PHE A 75 10.59 7.25 -29.47
C PHE A 75 11.49 8.43 -29.06
N ALA A 76 11.20 9.60 -29.60
CA ALA A 76 11.83 10.85 -29.21
C ALA A 76 10.99 11.61 -28.14
N SER A 77 9.69 11.29 -28.08
CA SER A 77 8.73 11.93 -27.18
C SER A 77 7.56 10.99 -26.87
N PRO A 78 6.77 11.27 -25.81
CA PRO A 78 5.50 10.56 -25.55
C PRO A 78 4.50 10.63 -26.71
N GLY A 79 4.55 11.72 -27.51
CA GLY A 79 3.71 11.86 -28.70
C GLY A 79 3.96 10.76 -29.74
N ASP A 80 5.20 10.29 -29.88
CA ASP A 80 5.54 9.21 -30.82
C ASP A 80 4.97 7.88 -30.33
N ALA A 81 5.02 7.61 -29.02
CA ALA A 81 4.44 6.41 -28.41
C ALA A 81 2.91 6.41 -28.52
N ILE A 82 2.26 7.56 -28.28
CA ILE A 82 0.81 7.74 -28.44
C ILE A 82 0.40 7.50 -29.89
N ALA A 83 1.17 8.00 -30.86
CA ALA A 83 0.91 7.79 -32.30
C ALA A 83 1.00 6.29 -32.69
N ARG A 84 1.74 5.47 -31.94
CA ARG A 84 1.81 4.01 -32.09
C ARG A 84 0.77 3.26 -31.25
N GLY A 85 -0.14 3.99 -30.61
CA GLY A 85 -1.23 3.41 -29.81
C GLY A 85 -0.82 2.97 -28.40
N ILE A 86 0.25 3.53 -27.86
CA ILE A 86 0.65 3.30 -26.46
C ILE A 86 0.07 4.40 -25.59
N GLY A 87 -0.64 4.03 -24.54
CA GLY A 87 -1.16 4.94 -23.54
C GLY A 87 -0.68 4.56 -22.14
N MET A 88 -0.53 5.54 -21.25
CA MET A 88 -0.08 5.33 -19.88
C MET A 88 -0.98 6.06 -18.88
N VAL A 89 -1.43 5.32 -17.87
CA VAL A 89 -2.03 5.86 -16.65
C VAL A 89 -0.97 5.83 -15.58
N HIS A 90 -0.67 7.00 -15.05
CA HIS A 90 0.37 7.19 -14.03
C HIS A 90 -0.14 6.86 -12.63
N GLN A 91 0.76 6.57 -11.71
CA GLN A 91 0.47 6.30 -10.30
C GLN A 91 -0.29 7.45 -9.61
N HIS A 92 0.02 8.70 -9.97
CA HIS A 92 -0.72 9.88 -9.53
C HIS A 92 -1.59 10.38 -10.66
N PHE A 93 -2.84 10.71 -10.36
CA PHE A 93 -3.78 11.21 -11.37
C PHE A 93 -3.29 12.52 -11.98
N MET A 94 -3.36 12.57 -13.31
CA MET A 94 -2.97 13.73 -14.10
C MET A 94 -4.22 14.46 -14.60
N LEU A 95 -5.18 14.67 -13.68
CA LEU A 95 -6.45 15.36 -13.92
C LEU A 95 -6.41 16.76 -13.29
N ALA A 96 -7.05 17.71 -13.96
CA ALA A 96 -7.30 19.04 -13.42
C ALA A 96 -8.64 19.03 -12.67
N ASP A 97 -8.61 19.23 -11.36
CA ASP A 97 -9.78 19.12 -10.48
C ASP A 97 -10.89 20.09 -10.85
N ASN A 98 -10.55 21.30 -11.25
CA ASN A 98 -11.46 22.39 -11.62
C ASN A 98 -12.05 22.28 -13.03
N LEU A 99 -11.77 21.21 -13.75
CA LEU A 99 -12.30 20.94 -15.09
C LEU A 99 -13.29 19.78 -15.07
N THR A 100 -14.21 19.76 -16.03
CA THR A 100 -15.10 18.63 -16.25
C THR A 100 -14.35 17.41 -16.79
N VAL A 101 -14.95 16.23 -16.69
CA VAL A 101 -14.45 15.00 -17.32
C VAL A 101 -14.21 15.22 -18.82
N LEU A 102 -15.17 15.82 -19.53
CA LEU A 102 -15.04 16.13 -20.95
C LEU A 102 -13.78 16.95 -21.23
N GLU A 103 -13.58 18.04 -20.49
CA GLU A 103 -12.43 18.93 -20.69
C GLU A 103 -11.11 18.20 -20.38
N ASN A 104 -11.04 17.43 -19.31
CA ASN A 104 -9.86 16.63 -18.97
C ASN A 104 -9.53 15.59 -20.05
N VAL A 105 -10.52 14.88 -20.58
CA VAL A 105 -10.31 13.84 -21.60
C VAL A 105 -9.85 14.46 -22.94
N VAL A 106 -10.44 15.59 -23.32
CA VAL A 106 -10.14 16.27 -24.60
C VAL A 106 -8.83 17.04 -24.53
N LEU A 107 -8.38 17.49 -23.37
CA LEU A 107 -7.17 18.30 -23.17
C LEU A 107 -5.95 17.67 -23.87
N GLY A 108 -5.36 18.38 -24.84
CA GLY A 108 -4.27 17.89 -25.68
C GLY A 108 -4.68 16.92 -26.79
N GLY A 109 -5.97 16.65 -26.94
CA GLY A 109 -6.58 15.82 -27.99
C GLY A 109 -7.65 16.54 -28.79
N GLU A 110 -7.71 17.88 -28.71
CA GLU A 110 -8.76 18.72 -29.31
C GLU A 110 -8.85 18.56 -30.84
N LYS A 111 -7.73 18.23 -31.48
CA LYS A 111 -7.67 17.99 -32.93
C LYS A 111 -8.42 16.75 -33.38
N LEU A 112 -8.68 15.77 -32.47
CA LEU A 112 -9.34 14.51 -32.82
C LEU A 112 -10.84 14.71 -33.09
N TYR A 113 -11.57 15.29 -32.15
CA TYR A 113 -13.04 15.41 -32.21
C TYR A 113 -13.55 16.81 -31.79
N GLY A 114 -12.65 17.80 -31.56
CA GLY A 114 -12.99 19.08 -30.96
C GLY A 114 -13.35 18.99 -29.48
N ILE A 115 -13.99 20.03 -28.93
CA ILE A 115 -14.37 20.12 -27.49
C ILE A 115 -15.90 20.15 -27.30
N GLY A 116 -16.68 19.84 -28.32
CA GLY A 116 -18.14 19.97 -28.33
C GLY A 116 -18.88 18.61 -28.35
N ALA A 117 -20.04 18.62 -29.01
CA ALA A 117 -20.96 17.49 -29.08
C ALA A 117 -20.34 16.20 -29.63
N LYS A 118 -19.40 16.31 -30.59
CA LYS A 118 -18.71 15.15 -31.17
C LYS A 118 -17.81 14.48 -30.16
N ALA A 119 -17.04 15.26 -29.39
CA ALA A 119 -16.20 14.74 -28.33
C ALA A 119 -17.04 14.05 -27.23
N ARG A 120 -18.12 14.71 -26.78
CA ARG A 120 -19.06 14.15 -25.81
C ARG A 120 -19.64 12.81 -26.26
N LYS A 121 -20.08 12.73 -27.52
CA LYS A 121 -20.60 11.49 -28.12
C LYS A 121 -19.52 10.40 -28.11
N LYS A 122 -18.28 10.74 -28.52
CA LYS A 122 -17.17 9.78 -28.56
C LYS A 122 -16.78 9.28 -27.16
N ILE A 123 -16.74 10.16 -26.16
CA ILE A 123 -16.51 9.81 -24.76
C ILE A 123 -17.57 8.83 -24.27
N LYS A 124 -18.85 9.11 -24.57
CA LYS A 124 -19.94 8.22 -24.18
C LYS A 124 -19.82 6.85 -24.86
N GLU A 125 -19.54 6.82 -26.18
CA GLU A 125 -19.34 5.55 -26.91
C GLU A 125 -18.23 4.70 -26.29
N ILE A 126 -17.09 5.31 -25.93
CA ILE A 126 -15.98 4.60 -25.28
C ILE A 126 -16.38 4.15 -23.87
N SER A 127 -16.99 5.05 -23.08
CA SER A 127 -17.44 4.73 -21.74
C SER A 127 -18.43 3.57 -21.71
N ASP A 128 -19.38 3.54 -22.67
CA ASP A 128 -20.38 2.46 -22.79
C ASP A 128 -19.75 1.15 -23.30
N ALA A 129 -18.80 1.23 -24.27
CA ALA A 129 -18.13 0.05 -24.82
C ALA A 129 -17.24 -0.69 -23.81
N TYR A 130 -16.66 0.05 -22.86
CA TYR A 130 -15.71 -0.50 -21.87
C TYR A 130 -16.25 -0.47 -20.43
N GLY A 131 -17.56 -0.33 -20.24
CA GLY A 131 -18.19 -0.38 -18.93
C GLY A 131 -17.70 0.67 -17.92
N LEU A 132 -17.11 1.80 -18.37
CA LEU A 132 -16.48 2.75 -17.47
C LEU A 132 -17.47 3.62 -16.67
N GLY A 133 -18.73 3.77 -17.14
CA GLY A 133 -19.80 4.48 -16.44
C GLY A 133 -19.52 5.97 -16.17
N VAL A 134 -18.67 6.62 -16.97
CA VAL A 134 -18.20 7.98 -16.72
C VAL A 134 -19.19 9.02 -17.26
N ARG A 135 -19.46 10.08 -16.48
CA ARG A 135 -20.33 11.21 -16.85
C ARG A 135 -19.49 12.38 -17.39
N PRO A 136 -19.62 12.76 -18.68
CA PRO A 136 -18.77 13.79 -19.28
C PRO A 136 -18.85 15.18 -18.63
N ASP A 137 -19.98 15.52 -18.05
CA ASP A 137 -20.26 16.85 -17.48
C ASP A 137 -19.99 16.97 -15.98
N ALA A 138 -19.57 15.87 -15.31
CA ALA A 138 -19.18 15.91 -13.91
C ALA A 138 -17.85 16.67 -13.74
N LEU A 139 -17.74 17.48 -12.67
CA LEU A 139 -16.47 18.08 -12.26
C LEU A 139 -15.57 16.99 -11.67
N VAL A 140 -14.27 17.07 -11.95
CA VAL A 140 -13.31 16.07 -11.46
C VAL A 140 -13.13 16.16 -9.95
N GLU A 141 -13.25 17.35 -9.35
CA GLU A 141 -13.20 17.55 -7.89
C GLU A 141 -14.29 16.79 -7.13
N ASP A 142 -15.48 16.59 -7.75
CA ASP A 142 -16.61 15.87 -7.18
C ASP A 142 -16.50 14.35 -7.33
N LEU A 143 -15.47 13.83 -8.04
CA LEU A 143 -15.31 12.41 -8.29
C LEU A 143 -14.54 11.69 -7.18
N GLY A 144 -15.02 10.52 -6.80
CA GLY A 144 -14.26 9.57 -5.99
C GLY A 144 -13.01 9.06 -6.70
N VAL A 145 -12.13 8.43 -5.95
CA VAL A 145 -10.82 7.94 -6.43
C VAL A 145 -10.98 6.95 -7.59
N ALA A 146 -11.89 6.00 -7.48
CA ALA A 146 -12.18 5.01 -8.53
C ALA A 146 -12.69 5.66 -9.82
N ASP A 147 -13.56 6.67 -9.71
CA ASP A 147 -14.08 7.38 -10.89
C ASP A 147 -12.98 8.21 -11.56
N ARG A 148 -12.10 8.87 -10.80
CA ARG A 148 -10.92 9.58 -11.34
C ARG A 148 -10.03 8.63 -12.13
N GLN A 149 -9.83 7.41 -11.66
CA GLN A 149 -9.06 6.40 -12.37
C GLN A 149 -9.72 5.97 -13.68
N ARG A 150 -11.05 5.78 -13.68
CA ARG A 150 -11.82 5.50 -14.91
C ARG A 150 -11.70 6.63 -15.92
N VAL A 151 -11.66 7.89 -15.46
CA VAL A 151 -11.42 9.06 -16.33
C VAL A 151 -10.02 9.03 -16.94
N GLU A 152 -8.98 8.67 -16.20
CA GLU A 152 -7.62 8.51 -16.75
C GLU A 152 -7.56 7.41 -17.83
N ILE A 153 -8.19 6.26 -17.59
CA ILE A 153 -8.29 5.18 -18.57
C ILE A 153 -9.04 5.68 -19.80
N LEU A 154 -10.20 6.33 -19.62
CA LEU A 154 -11.00 6.91 -20.72
C LEU A 154 -10.21 7.91 -21.56
N LYS A 155 -9.43 8.78 -20.93
CA LYS A 155 -8.55 9.77 -21.57
C LYS A 155 -7.52 9.13 -22.51
N VAL A 156 -6.95 8.02 -22.10
CA VAL A 156 -5.98 7.25 -22.89
C VAL A 156 -6.67 6.53 -24.06
N LEU A 157 -7.83 5.91 -23.82
CA LEU A 157 -8.64 5.23 -24.83
C LEU A 157 -9.18 6.21 -25.88
N TYR A 158 -9.58 7.41 -25.46
CA TYR A 158 -10.04 8.49 -26.36
C TYR A 158 -8.98 8.88 -27.40
N ARG A 159 -7.70 8.73 -27.04
CA ARG A 159 -6.56 8.96 -27.93
C ARG A 159 -6.20 7.76 -28.80
N GLY A 160 -6.96 6.66 -28.72
CA GLY A 160 -6.82 5.48 -29.56
C GLY A 160 -5.74 4.49 -29.08
N ALA A 161 -5.49 4.43 -27.78
CA ALA A 161 -4.56 3.45 -27.24
C ALA A 161 -5.02 2.01 -27.54
N LYS A 162 -4.06 1.17 -27.93
CA LYS A 162 -4.16 -0.29 -28.12
C LYS A 162 -3.33 -1.05 -27.09
N ILE A 163 -2.33 -0.38 -26.54
CA ILE A 163 -1.46 -0.88 -25.47
C ILE A 163 -1.62 0.12 -24.32
N LEU A 164 -2.12 -0.37 -23.17
CA LEU A 164 -2.38 0.41 -21.97
C LEU A 164 -1.37 0.04 -20.89
N ILE A 165 -0.58 1.01 -20.44
CA ILE A 165 0.33 0.87 -19.30
C ILE A 165 -0.38 1.42 -18.07
N LEU A 166 -0.50 0.62 -17.01
CA LEU A 166 -1.05 0.99 -15.71
C LEU A 166 0.06 0.91 -14.66
N ASP A 167 0.49 2.04 -14.12
CA ASP A 167 1.56 2.10 -13.10
C ASP A 167 0.94 2.18 -11.70
N GLU A 168 0.96 1.06 -10.96
CA GLU A 168 0.40 0.87 -9.62
C GLU A 168 -1.05 1.38 -9.46
N PRO A 169 -2.00 0.94 -10.30
CA PRO A 169 -3.33 1.53 -10.39
C PRO A 169 -4.22 1.27 -9.16
N THR A 170 -3.82 0.35 -8.28
CA THR A 170 -4.59 -0.05 -7.09
C THR A 170 -4.05 0.54 -5.79
N ALA A 171 -3.04 1.42 -5.88
CA ALA A 171 -2.34 1.94 -4.69
C ALA A 171 -3.25 2.73 -3.72
N VAL A 172 -4.32 3.35 -4.25
CA VAL A 172 -5.23 4.23 -3.51
C VAL A 172 -6.68 3.75 -3.50
N LEU A 173 -6.94 2.53 -4.02
CA LEU A 173 -8.28 1.94 -4.12
C LEU A 173 -8.59 1.07 -2.90
N VAL A 174 -9.87 1.07 -2.50
CA VAL A 174 -10.37 0.08 -1.54
C VAL A 174 -10.64 -1.28 -2.23
N PRO A 175 -10.71 -2.41 -1.50
CA PRO A 175 -10.81 -3.74 -2.11
C PRO A 175 -11.94 -3.90 -3.14
N GLN A 176 -13.11 -3.33 -2.87
CA GLN A 176 -14.27 -3.37 -3.78
C GLN A 176 -14.02 -2.60 -5.08
N GLU A 177 -13.26 -1.49 -5.00
CA GLU A 177 -12.87 -0.70 -6.19
C GLU A 177 -11.80 -1.42 -7.01
N VAL A 178 -10.92 -2.20 -6.35
CA VAL A 178 -9.93 -3.05 -7.02
C VAL A 178 -10.62 -4.13 -7.85
N ASP A 179 -11.62 -4.80 -7.29
CA ASP A 179 -12.39 -5.82 -8.03
C ASP A 179 -13.11 -5.22 -9.23
N ALA A 180 -13.73 -4.05 -9.08
CA ALA A 180 -14.36 -3.32 -10.18
C ALA A 180 -13.35 -2.91 -11.28
N LEU A 181 -12.13 -2.50 -10.90
CA LEU A 181 -11.05 -2.23 -11.86
C LEU A 181 -10.67 -3.50 -12.63
N PHE A 182 -10.55 -4.64 -11.95
CA PHE A 182 -10.20 -5.91 -12.61
C PHE A 182 -11.29 -6.38 -13.59
N ASP A 183 -12.55 -6.15 -13.27
CA ASP A 183 -13.66 -6.41 -14.21
C ASP A 183 -13.51 -5.52 -15.46
N ASN A 184 -13.26 -4.24 -15.30
CA ASN A 184 -13.00 -3.34 -16.43
C ASN A 184 -11.77 -3.78 -17.25
N LEU A 185 -10.69 -4.27 -16.61
CA LEU A 185 -9.53 -4.79 -17.33
C LEU A 185 -9.85 -6.06 -18.15
N ARG A 186 -10.74 -6.92 -17.64
CA ARG A 186 -11.22 -8.10 -18.38
C ARG A 186 -12.04 -7.69 -19.61
N GLU A 187 -12.90 -6.67 -19.49
CA GLU A 187 -13.66 -6.11 -20.61
C GLU A 187 -12.72 -5.48 -21.66
N LEU A 188 -11.78 -4.65 -21.23
CA LEU A 188 -10.76 -4.03 -22.12
C LEU A 188 -9.98 -5.11 -22.91
N LYS A 189 -9.57 -6.18 -22.23
CA LYS A 189 -8.88 -7.31 -22.83
C LYS A 189 -9.78 -8.06 -23.83
N ALA A 190 -11.06 -8.28 -23.50
CA ALA A 190 -12.00 -8.95 -24.39
C ALA A 190 -12.22 -8.17 -25.70
N GLU A 191 -12.12 -6.84 -25.66
CA GLU A 191 -12.14 -5.95 -26.83
C GLU A 191 -10.78 -5.86 -27.55
N GLY A 192 -9.79 -6.65 -27.15
CA GLY A 192 -8.49 -6.81 -27.80
C GLY A 192 -7.40 -5.82 -27.36
N LEU A 193 -7.61 -5.05 -26.30
CA LEU A 193 -6.54 -4.23 -25.72
C LEU A 193 -5.47 -5.10 -25.08
N THR A 194 -4.22 -4.65 -25.18
CA THR A 194 -3.10 -5.22 -24.46
C THR A 194 -2.82 -4.34 -23.25
N VAL A 195 -2.68 -4.94 -22.07
CA VAL A 195 -2.45 -4.21 -20.82
C VAL A 195 -1.12 -4.62 -20.23
N ILE A 196 -0.30 -3.64 -19.87
CA ILE A 196 0.90 -3.82 -19.02
C ILE A 196 0.54 -3.29 -17.63
N PHE A 197 0.44 -4.20 -16.67
CA PHE A 197 0.01 -3.93 -15.30
C PHE A 197 1.19 -3.97 -14.35
N ILE A 198 1.55 -2.83 -13.77
CA ILE A 198 2.64 -2.75 -12.79
C ILE A 198 2.04 -2.77 -11.40
N SER A 199 2.46 -3.74 -10.58
CA SER A 199 2.07 -3.81 -9.18
C SER A 199 3.16 -4.50 -8.36
N HIS A 200 3.18 -4.22 -7.07
CA HIS A 200 3.94 -4.97 -6.07
C HIS A 200 3.02 -5.85 -5.21
N LYS A 201 1.70 -5.74 -5.37
CA LYS A 201 0.69 -6.55 -4.66
C LYS A 201 0.45 -7.86 -5.40
N LEU A 202 1.12 -8.91 -4.95
CA LEU A 202 1.18 -10.19 -5.66
C LEU A 202 -0.17 -10.90 -5.78
N GLY A 203 -1.04 -10.79 -4.76
CA GLY A 203 -2.40 -11.32 -4.81
C GLY A 203 -3.25 -10.71 -5.93
N GLU A 204 -3.10 -9.41 -6.19
CA GLU A 204 -3.77 -8.71 -7.29
C GLU A 204 -3.25 -9.17 -8.65
N VAL A 205 -1.93 -9.34 -8.77
CA VAL A 205 -1.28 -9.82 -10.00
C VAL A 205 -1.79 -11.21 -10.38
N LEU A 206 -1.87 -12.14 -9.42
CA LEU A 206 -2.37 -13.49 -9.66
C LEU A 206 -3.84 -13.52 -10.07
N LYS A 207 -4.66 -12.53 -9.67
CA LYS A 207 -6.08 -12.44 -10.03
C LYS A 207 -6.33 -11.94 -11.45
N VAL A 208 -5.44 -11.09 -12.01
CA VAL A 208 -5.72 -10.34 -13.24
C VAL A 208 -4.78 -10.67 -14.40
N ALA A 209 -3.55 -11.11 -14.14
CA ALA A 209 -2.53 -11.30 -15.17
C ALA A 209 -2.73 -12.60 -15.98
N ASP A 210 -2.29 -12.56 -17.25
CA ASP A 210 -2.11 -13.73 -18.11
C ASP A 210 -0.66 -14.19 -18.17
N ASP A 211 0.27 -13.24 -18.00
CA ASP A 211 1.73 -13.47 -17.96
C ASP A 211 2.35 -12.55 -16.91
N ILE A 212 3.41 -13.02 -16.26
CA ILE A 212 4.14 -12.26 -15.26
C ILE A 212 5.61 -12.21 -15.63
N THR A 213 6.20 -11.00 -15.61
CA THR A 213 7.65 -10.81 -15.69
C THR A 213 8.14 -10.19 -14.40
N VAL A 214 9.20 -10.75 -13.83
CA VAL A 214 9.80 -10.29 -12.57
C VAL A 214 11.09 -9.52 -12.87
N ILE A 215 11.15 -8.27 -12.39
CA ILE A 215 12.36 -7.43 -12.44
C ILE A 215 12.93 -7.28 -11.04
N ARG A 216 14.24 -7.49 -10.92
CA ARG A 216 14.99 -7.29 -9.68
C ARG A 216 16.30 -6.59 -9.97
N ARG A 217 16.60 -5.51 -9.22
CA ARG A 217 17.85 -4.72 -9.35
C ARG A 217 18.20 -4.34 -10.78
N GLY A 218 17.19 -3.94 -11.54
CA GLY A 218 17.34 -3.50 -12.92
C GLY A 218 17.49 -4.60 -13.96
N THR A 219 17.30 -5.88 -13.62
CA THR A 219 17.40 -7.01 -14.55
C THR A 219 16.13 -7.85 -14.55
N THR A 220 15.78 -8.47 -15.68
CA THR A 220 14.75 -9.52 -15.73
C THR A 220 15.28 -10.79 -15.08
N VAL A 221 14.63 -11.27 -14.02
CA VAL A 221 15.04 -12.47 -13.29
C VAL A 221 14.23 -13.71 -13.64
N GLY A 222 13.06 -13.55 -14.25
CA GLY A 222 12.23 -14.66 -14.68
C GLY A 222 10.85 -14.23 -15.12
N THR A 223 10.12 -15.21 -15.65
CA THR A 223 8.70 -15.12 -15.99
C THR A 223 7.94 -16.18 -15.20
N ALA A 224 6.66 -15.94 -14.93
CA ALA A 224 5.81 -16.90 -14.23
C ALA A 224 4.42 -16.97 -14.88
N ASP A 225 3.82 -18.15 -14.84
CA ASP A 225 2.42 -18.35 -15.21
C ASP A 225 1.55 -18.14 -13.98
N PRO A 226 0.64 -17.14 -13.96
CA PRO A 226 -0.21 -16.86 -12.81
C PRO A 226 -1.11 -18.04 -12.39
N LYS A 227 -1.38 -19.00 -13.29
CA LYS A 227 -2.17 -20.19 -12.98
C LYS A 227 -1.45 -21.20 -12.09
N THR A 228 -0.13 -21.19 -12.09
CA THR A 228 0.69 -22.15 -11.36
C THR A 228 1.56 -21.50 -10.29
N ALA A 229 1.82 -20.20 -10.41
CA ALA A 229 2.63 -19.44 -9.46
C ALA A 229 1.87 -19.19 -8.16
N THR A 230 2.61 -19.19 -7.05
CA THR A 230 2.09 -18.77 -5.75
C THR A 230 2.64 -17.40 -5.36
N THR A 231 1.95 -16.69 -4.48
CA THR A 231 2.41 -15.40 -3.93
C THR A 231 3.82 -15.54 -3.34
N LYS A 232 4.09 -16.64 -2.61
CA LYS A 232 5.40 -16.93 -2.02
C LYS A 232 6.50 -17.05 -3.09
N GLN A 233 6.26 -17.84 -4.15
CA GLN A 233 7.23 -18.01 -5.23
C GLN A 233 7.54 -16.68 -5.95
N LEU A 234 6.52 -15.87 -6.23
CA LEU A 234 6.71 -14.55 -6.85
C LEU A 234 7.50 -13.61 -5.94
N ALA A 235 7.21 -13.61 -4.65
CA ALA A 235 7.91 -12.80 -3.67
C ALA A 235 9.39 -13.22 -3.54
N GLU A 236 9.69 -14.52 -3.51
CA GLU A 236 11.06 -15.05 -3.50
C GLU A 236 11.85 -14.66 -4.77
N LEU A 237 11.22 -14.69 -5.94
CA LEU A 237 11.83 -14.20 -7.18
C LEU A 237 12.13 -12.70 -7.11
N MET A 238 11.24 -11.91 -6.52
CA MET A 238 11.39 -10.46 -6.39
C MET A 238 12.54 -10.10 -5.43
N VAL A 239 12.59 -10.73 -4.26
CA VAL A 239 13.59 -10.46 -3.21
C VAL A 239 14.90 -11.18 -3.50
N GLY A 240 14.84 -12.40 -4.02
CA GLY A 240 15.99 -13.25 -4.34
C GLY A 240 16.54 -14.05 -3.17
N SER A 241 15.77 -14.19 -2.12
CA SER A 241 16.02 -15.07 -0.96
C SER A 241 14.68 -15.70 -0.55
N GLU A 242 14.74 -16.82 0.15
CA GLU A 242 13.54 -17.34 0.82
C GLU A 242 12.97 -16.29 1.76
N LEU A 243 11.68 -16.05 1.63
CA LEU A 243 10.99 -15.19 2.59
C LEU A 243 10.72 -15.99 3.86
N PRO A 244 10.93 -15.39 5.05
CA PRO A 244 10.48 -16.02 6.28
C PRO A 244 8.98 -16.30 6.17
N SER A 245 8.60 -17.54 6.50
CA SER A 245 7.18 -17.91 6.54
C SER A 245 6.46 -17.04 7.58
N PRO A 246 5.29 -16.50 7.31
CA PRO A 246 4.50 -15.80 8.33
C PRO A 246 4.10 -16.71 9.51
N GLU A 247 4.32 -18.02 9.41
CA GLU A 247 3.78 -19.04 10.28
C GLU A 247 4.67 -19.44 11.48
N THR A 248 5.50 -18.59 12.02
CA THR A 248 6.15 -18.93 13.32
C THR A 248 5.24 -18.51 14.47
N ARG A 249 4.31 -19.37 14.83
CA ARG A 249 3.34 -19.18 15.93
C ARG A 249 3.89 -19.64 17.28
N GLU A 250 5.09 -19.26 17.65
CA GLU A 250 5.47 -19.31 19.07
C GLU A 250 4.85 -18.09 19.75
N SER A 251 3.84 -18.32 20.58
CA SER A 251 3.29 -17.26 21.43
C SER A 251 4.37 -16.81 22.42
N THR A 252 4.72 -15.53 22.36
CA THR A 252 5.64 -14.86 23.28
C THR A 252 4.90 -14.06 24.33
N VAL A 253 3.57 -14.12 24.31
CA VAL A 253 2.67 -13.39 25.22
C VAL A 253 2.87 -13.87 26.63
N THR A 254 3.16 -12.96 27.55
CA THR A 254 3.26 -13.23 28.99
C THR A 254 1.97 -12.80 29.71
N THR A 255 1.87 -13.10 31.00
CA THR A 255 0.74 -12.65 31.84
C THR A 255 0.93 -11.23 32.39
N THR A 256 2.05 -10.57 32.10
CA THR A 256 2.37 -9.23 32.65
C THR A 256 1.79 -8.14 31.77
N PRO A 257 0.81 -7.35 32.23
CA PRO A 257 0.30 -6.20 31.48
C PRO A 257 1.41 -5.16 31.28
N MET A 258 1.59 -4.69 30.03
CA MET A 258 2.50 -3.61 29.70
C MET A 258 1.76 -2.30 29.45
N LEU A 259 0.72 -2.33 28.62
CA LEU A 259 -0.18 -1.21 28.43
C LEU A 259 -1.60 -1.62 28.81
N ARG A 260 -2.29 -0.76 29.57
CA ARG A 260 -3.71 -0.92 29.88
C ARG A 260 -4.44 0.38 29.61
N VAL A 261 -5.53 0.28 28.88
CA VAL A 261 -6.43 1.39 28.53
C VAL A 261 -7.81 1.02 29.06
N ASP A 262 -8.37 1.87 29.93
CA ASP A 262 -9.67 1.65 30.55
C ASP A 262 -10.60 2.85 30.25
N GLY A 263 -11.69 2.60 29.55
CA GLY A 263 -12.77 3.57 29.28
C GLY A 263 -12.32 4.85 28.57
N LEU A 264 -11.33 4.77 27.70
CA LEU A 264 -10.74 5.97 27.07
C LEU A 264 -11.76 6.70 26.19
N ARG A 265 -11.92 8.01 26.45
CA ARG A 265 -12.81 8.91 25.72
C ARG A 265 -12.06 10.14 25.25
N LEU A 266 -12.38 10.57 24.03
CA LEU A 266 -11.84 11.80 23.45
C LEU A 266 -12.91 12.43 22.57
N ALA A 267 -13.09 13.75 22.71
CA ALA A 267 -13.92 14.56 21.84
C ALA A 267 -13.04 15.47 20.97
N ALA A 268 -13.42 15.65 19.73
CA ALA A 268 -12.80 16.61 18.82
C ALA A 268 -13.84 17.59 18.30
N THR A 269 -13.41 18.83 18.03
CA THR A 269 -14.24 19.85 17.40
C THR A 269 -13.95 19.85 15.91
N ASP A 270 -14.99 19.63 15.10
CA ASP A 270 -14.87 19.67 13.65
C ASP A 270 -14.70 21.13 13.13
N PRO A 271 -14.35 21.34 11.85
CA PRO A 271 -14.18 22.67 11.27
C PRO A 271 -15.43 23.56 11.38
N ASP A 272 -16.61 22.96 11.52
CA ASP A 272 -17.90 23.65 11.67
C ASP A 272 -18.20 24.01 13.14
N GLY A 273 -17.29 23.70 14.07
CA GLY A 273 -17.41 23.99 15.50
C GLY A 273 -18.27 22.97 16.26
N ILE A 274 -18.63 21.83 15.66
CA ILE A 274 -19.42 20.79 16.32
C ILE A 274 -18.48 19.85 17.08
N VAL A 275 -18.74 19.68 18.37
CA VAL A 275 -18.01 18.72 19.21
C VAL A 275 -18.57 17.32 18.97
N ARG A 276 -17.70 16.38 18.60
CA ARG A 276 -18.05 14.98 18.40
C ARG A 276 -17.15 14.08 19.25
N GLU A 277 -17.72 13.05 19.85
CA GLU A 277 -16.94 12.01 20.52
C GLU A 277 -16.26 11.15 19.44
N VAL A 278 -14.93 11.24 19.37
CA VAL A 278 -14.11 10.51 18.38
C VAL A 278 -13.53 9.21 18.94
N LEU A 279 -13.40 9.10 20.28
CA LEU A 279 -13.18 7.85 21.00
C LEU A 279 -14.26 7.73 22.09
N ALA A 280 -14.95 6.58 22.13
CA ALA A 280 -16.17 6.41 22.89
C ALA A 280 -16.11 5.19 23.83
N GLY A 281 -15.16 5.21 24.78
CA GLY A 281 -14.97 4.14 25.76
C GLY A 281 -14.16 2.99 25.16
N ILE A 282 -12.89 3.23 24.86
CA ILE A 282 -11.94 2.21 24.38
C ILE A 282 -11.32 1.47 25.58
N ASP A 283 -11.42 0.16 25.55
CA ASP A 283 -10.89 -0.75 26.60
C ASP A 283 -10.04 -1.84 25.97
N PHE A 284 -8.76 -1.94 26.35
CA PHE A 284 -7.88 -3.07 26.00
C PHE A 284 -6.66 -3.15 26.92
N THR A 285 -6.04 -4.32 26.92
CA THR A 285 -4.75 -4.56 27.59
C THR A 285 -3.80 -5.22 26.62
N ILE A 286 -2.54 -4.80 26.62
CA ILE A 286 -1.45 -5.42 25.86
C ILE A 286 -0.41 -5.92 26.87
N HIS A 287 -0.03 -7.19 26.74
CA HIS A 287 0.93 -7.82 27.64
C HIS A 287 2.35 -7.76 27.06
N LYS A 288 3.36 -8.01 27.91
CA LYS A 288 4.74 -8.16 27.42
C LYS A 288 4.82 -9.28 26.40
N GLY A 289 5.49 -9.00 25.26
CA GLY A 289 5.65 -9.93 24.17
C GLY A 289 4.38 -10.15 23.31
N GLU A 290 3.36 -9.29 23.45
CA GLU A 290 2.12 -9.33 22.69
C GLU A 290 2.10 -8.28 21.58
N VAL A 291 1.57 -8.66 20.42
CA VAL A 291 1.18 -7.74 19.34
C VAL A 291 -0.35 -7.71 19.29
N LEU A 292 -0.95 -6.60 19.71
CA LEU A 292 -2.37 -6.31 19.49
C LEU A 292 -2.54 -5.58 18.17
N GLY A 293 -3.24 -6.20 17.21
CA GLY A 293 -3.59 -5.59 15.94
C GLY A 293 -4.93 -4.85 16.01
N ILE A 294 -4.99 -3.63 15.47
CA ILE A 294 -6.24 -2.90 15.27
C ILE A 294 -6.50 -2.72 13.78
N ALA A 295 -7.57 -3.36 13.30
CA ALA A 295 -8.12 -3.19 11.97
C ALA A 295 -9.19 -2.10 11.95
N GLY A 296 -9.30 -1.36 10.83
CA GLY A 296 -10.34 -0.35 10.65
C GLY A 296 -10.10 0.48 9.40
N VAL A 297 -11.18 1.00 8.81
CA VAL A 297 -11.10 1.97 7.71
C VAL A 297 -10.61 3.30 8.27
N GLU A 298 -9.75 4.00 7.53
CA GLU A 298 -9.19 5.31 7.90
C GLU A 298 -10.31 6.28 8.33
N GLY A 299 -10.08 7.04 9.42
CA GLY A 299 -11.06 7.97 9.99
C GLY A 299 -12.03 7.37 11.02
N ASN A 300 -11.83 6.12 11.45
CA ASN A 300 -12.66 5.47 12.47
C ASN A 300 -12.15 5.63 13.91
N GLY A 301 -11.15 6.49 14.16
CA GLY A 301 -10.63 6.77 15.51
C GLY A 301 -9.19 6.28 15.76
N GLN A 302 -8.52 5.69 14.75
CA GLN A 302 -7.14 5.19 14.88
C GLN A 302 -6.15 6.31 15.19
N THR A 303 -6.23 7.43 14.46
CA THR A 303 -5.36 8.60 14.65
C THR A 303 -5.54 9.19 16.03
N GLU A 304 -6.77 9.37 16.46
CA GLU A 304 -7.13 9.91 17.77
C GLU A 304 -6.67 8.98 18.92
N LEU A 305 -6.74 7.66 18.72
CA LEU A 305 -6.20 6.68 19.66
C LEU A 305 -4.67 6.81 19.79
N ILE A 306 -3.96 6.91 18.66
CA ILE A 306 -2.52 7.14 18.66
C ILE A 306 -2.16 8.45 19.37
N GLU A 307 -2.86 9.54 19.06
CA GLU A 307 -2.64 10.85 19.68
C GLU A 307 -2.85 10.81 21.20
N ALA A 308 -3.93 10.16 21.65
CA ALA A 308 -4.21 9.97 23.06
C ALA A 308 -3.12 9.13 23.75
N LEU A 309 -2.67 8.03 23.12
CA LEU A 309 -1.61 7.16 23.65
C LEU A 309 -0.24 7.85 23.66
N MET A 310 0.04 8.71 22.68
CA MET A 310 1.27 9.50 22.61
C MET A 310 1.25 10.75 23.49
N GLY A 311 0.08 11.15 24.03
CA GLY A 311 -0.09 12.38 24.81
C GLY A 311 -0.01 13.64 23.96
N MET A 312 -0.38 13.54 22.68
CA MET A 312 -0.59 14.67 21.78
C MET A 312 -1.97 15.29 22.02
N SER A 313 -2.95 14.44 22.35
CA SER A 313 -4.28 14.82 22.81
C SER A 313 -4.51 14.33 24.23
N ILE A 314 -5.13 15.16 25.09
CA ILE A 314 -5.47 14.78 26.47
C ILE A 314 -6.85 14.15 26.45
N PRO A 315 -7.03 12.91 26.94
CA PRO A 315 -8.34 12.28 27.02
C PRO A 315 -9.33 13.05 27.90
N ASP A 316 -10.61 13.08 27.50
CA ASP A 316 -11.70 13.64 28.30
C ASP A 316 -12.14 12.69 29.43
N GLY A 317 -11.80 11.40 29.33
CA GLY A 317 -12.09 10.38 30.34
C GLY A 317 -11.33 9.08 30.10
N GLY A 318 -11.36 8.23 31.09
CA GLY A 318 -10.62 6.97 31.10
C GLY A 318 -9.20 7.10 31.61
N THR A 319 -8.46 5.98 31.62
CA THR A 319 -7.06 5.93 32.10
C THR A 319 -6.18 5.16 31.14
N ILE A 320 -4.90 5.57 31.06
CA ILE A 320 -3.84 4.91 30.31
C ILE A 320 -2.71 4.58 31.29
N THR A 321 -2.42 3.29 31.47
CA THR A 321 -1.38 2.80 32.38
C THR A 321 -0.29 2.09 31.59
N LEU A 322 0.96 2.52 31.74
CA LEU A 322 2.15 1.90 31.14
C LEU A 322 3.02 1.29 32.24
N ASP A 323 3.27 -0.02 32.18
CA ASP A 323 4.08 -0.77 33.16
C ASP A 323 3.69 -0.43 34.62
N GLY A 324 2.37 -0.40 34.90
CA GLY A 324 1.78 -0.08 36.19
C GLY A 324 1.75 1.41 36.58
N THR A 325 2.25 2.31 35.71
CA THR A 325 2.25 3.75 35.97
C THR A 325 1.17 4.44 35.14
N ASP A 326 0.32 5.25 35.80
CA ASP A 326 -0.65 6.10 35.09
C ASP A 326 0.07 7.21 34.32
N ILE A 327 -0.17 7.24 33.00
CA ILE A 327 0.39 8.22 32.06
C ILE A 327 -0.70 9.05 31.38
N SER A 328 -1.96 8.99 31.81
CA SER A 328 -3.12 9.60 31.13
C SER A 328 -2.90 11.07 30.79
N THR A 329 -2.30 11.84 31.73
CA THR A 329 -2.02 13.27 31.56
C THR A 329 -0.54 13.59 31.29
N ALA A 330 0.31 12.54 31.14
CA ALA A 330 1.74 12.76 30.89
C ALA A 330 1.98 13.31 29.47
N PRO A 331 2.84 14.32 29.29
CA PRO A 331 3.15 14.86 27.98
C PRO A 331 3.97 13.87 27.15
N THR A 332 3.91 14.00 25.82
CA THR A 332 4.57 13.13 24.83
C THR A 332 6.04 12.83 25.18
N ARG A 333 6.83 13.86 25.54
CA ARG A 333 8.24 13.67 25.90
C ARG A 333 8.42 12.71 27.08
N LYS A 334 7.58 12.83 28.12
CA LYS A 334 7.67 11.93 29.29
C LYS A 334 7.32 10.52 28.89
N ARG A 335 6.25 10.31 28.11
CA ARG A 335 5.85 8.97 27.63
C ARG A 335 6.94 8.30 26.79
N ARG A 336 7.65 9.06 25.94
CA ARG A 336 8.80 8.53 25.19
C ARG A 336 9.95 8.12 26.11
N VAL A 337 10.29 8.94 27.10
CA VAL A 337 11.33 8.62 28.11
C VAL A 337 10.92 7.41 28.95
N ASP A 338 9.64 7.24 29.26
CA ASP A 338 9.10 6.10 30.01
C ASP A 338 9.11 4.81 29.18
N GLY A 339 9.39 4.87 27.87
CA GLY A 339 9.62 3.72 27.00
C GLY A 339 8.57 3.49 25.90
N ILE A 340 7.87 4.54 25.44
CA ILE A 340 6.97 4.44 24.26
C ILE A 340 7.75 4.78 23.00
N GLY A 341 7.85 3.81 22.07
CA GLY A 341 8.29 4.01 20.68
C GLY A 341 7.10 4.30 19.77
N TYR A 342 7.33 5.01 18.67
CA TYR A 342 6.27 5.35 17.72
C TYR A 342 6.76 5.34 16.28
N ILE A 343 6.23 4.45 15.47
CA ILE A 343 6.38 4.43 14.01
C ILE A 343 5.14 5.08 13.42
N PRO A 344 5.23 6.29 12.83
CA PRO A 344 4.07 7.03 12.34
C PRO A 344 3.57 6.52 10.99
N GLU A 345 2.28 6.70 10.75
CA GLU A 345 1.62 6.37 9.49
C GLU A 345 2.19 7.18 8.30
N ASP A 346 2.31 8.50 8.47
CA ASP A 346 2.93 9.40 7.49
C ASP A 346 4.37 9.74 7.92
N ARG A 347 5.33 9.03 7.33
CA ARG A 347 6.76 9.21 7.61
C ARG A 347 7.29 10.58 7.21
N HIS A 348 6.70 11.21 6.18
CA HIS A 348 7.17 12.52 5.69
C HIS A 348 6.67 13.66 6.57
N ARG A 349 5.46 13.53 7.11
CA ARG A 349 4.85 14.56 7.96
C ARG A 349 5.26 14.42 9.43
N HIS A 350 5.36 13.18 9.93
CA HIS A 350 5.51 12.93 11.36
C HIS A 350 6.78 12.14 11.72
N GLY A 351 7.43 11.52 10.72
CA GLY A 351 8.54 10.60 10.95
C GLY A 351 9.93 11.17 10.70
N LEU A 352 10.09 12.04 9.69
CA LEU A 352 11.40 12.49 9.21
C LEU A 352 11.44 14.00 8.95
N LEU A 353 12.62 14.58 9.17
CA LEU A 353 13.03 15.88 8.66
C LEU A 353 13.72 15.63 7.31
N LEU A 354 12.98 15.75 6.20
CA LEU A 354 13.43 15.32 4.88
C LEU A 354 14.71 16.01 4.42
N ASP A 355 14.87 17.31 4.72
CA ASP A 355 16.03 18.13 4.33
C ASP A 355 17.20 18.00 5.29
N ALA A 356 17.02 17.31 6.43
CA ALA A 356 18.07 17.11 7.43
C ALA A 356 18.85 15.81 7.15
N PRO A 357 20.14 15.73 7.57
CA PRO A 357 20.96 14.53 7.43
C PRO A 357 20.42 13.37 8.27
N LEU A 358 20.82 12.13 7.92
CA LEU A 358 20.33 10.92 8.60
C LEU A 358 20.67 10.92 10.09
N TRP A 359 21.83 11.44 10.49
CA TRP A 359 22.21 11.47 11.90
C TRP A 359 21.32 12.40 12.75
N GLU A 360 20.81 13.50 12.19
CA GLU A 360 19.84 14.37 12.87
C GLU A 360 18.46 13.67 12.96
N ASN A 361 18.05 13.00 11.89
CA ASN A 361 16.83 12.21 11.89
C ASN A 361 16.88 11.06 12.91
N ARG A 362 18.06 10.45 13.13
CA ARG A 362 18.24 9.37 14.10
C ARG A 362 18.00 9.85 15.53
N ILE A 363 18.44 11.05 15.89
CA ILE A 363 18.29 11.58 17.24
C ILE A 363 16.96 12.29 17.49
N LEU A 364 16.12 12.44 16.47
CA LEU A 364 14.81 13.08 16.58
C LEU A 364 13.96 12.38 17.64
N GLY A 365 13.50 13.14 18.64
CA GLY A 365 12.79 12.61 19.80
C GLY A 365 13.69 12.10 20.93
N HIS A 366 15.00 11.91 20.70
CA HIS A 366 15.98 11.35 21.65
C HIS A 366 17.19 12.26 21.88
N VAL A 367 17.06 13.56 21.61
CA VAL A 367 18.16 14.55 21.67
C VAL A 367 18.79 14.65 23.05
N THR A 368 18.01 14.41 24.11
CA THR A 368 18.46 14.56 25.52
C THR A 368 18.91 13.26 26.17
N GLU A 369 18.84 12.15 25.47
CA GLU A 369 19.13 10.81 25.99
C GLU A 369 20.53 10.33 25.57
N ALA A 370 21.11 9.43 26.36
CA ALA A 370 22.35 8.77 25.96
C ALA A 370 22.10 7.83 24.75
N PRO A 371 23.04 7.71 23.82
CA PRO A 371 24.36 8.33 23.79
C PRO A 371 24.37 9.74 23.17
N ASN A 372 23.22 10.28 22.72
CA ASN A 372 23.11 11.51 21.94
C ASN A 372 23.45 12.77 22.76
N SER A 373 23.26 12.69 24.09
CA SER A 373 23.48 13.81 24.97
C SER A 373 24.29 13.41 26.21
N LYS A 374 25.16 14.33 26.66
CA LYS A 374 25.91 14.22 27.91
C LYS A 374 25.70 15.48 28.73
N ARG A 375 25.05 15.32 29.91
CA ARG A 375 24.75 16.47 30.82
C ARG A 375 23.92 17.58 30.15
N GLY A 376 22.97 17.20 29.24
CA GLY A 376 22.13 18.16 28.53
C GLY A 376 22.77 18.84 27.31
N ILE A 377 24.04 18.53 27.00
CA ILE A 377 24.73 19.00 25.80
C ILE A 377 24.76 17.89 24.76
N LEU A 378 24.41 18.21 23.52
CA LEU A 378 24.44 17.29 22.41
C LEU A 378 25.86 16.82 22.10
N ASP A 379 26.07 15.49 22.14
CA ASP A 379 27.33 14.86 21.71
C ASP A 379 27.17 14.39 20.25
N THR A 380 27.46 15.31 19.32
CA THR A 380 27.32 15.03 17.88
C THR A 380 28.19 13.85 17.42
N LYS A 381 29.36 13.65 18.05
CA LYS A 381 30.24 12.52 17.70
C LYS A 381 29.64 11.19 18.12
N ALA A 382 29.04 11.12 19.30
CA ALA A 382 28.36 9.93 19.79
C ALA A 382 27.09 9.66 18.97
N ALA A 383 26.27 10.69 18.67
CA ALA A 383 25.09 10.61 17.84
C ALA A 383 25.39 10.06 16.42
N ARG A 384 26.45 10.56 15.80
CA ARG A 384 26.90 10.10 14.45
C ARG A 384 27.39 8.65 14.49
N LYS A 385 28.12 8.25 15.54
CA LYS A 385 28.55 6.88 15.72
C LYS A 385 27.36 5.93 15.90
N ASP A 386 26.37 6.32 16.69
CA ASP A 386 25.17 5.55 16.90
C ASP A 386 24.33 5.46 15.61
N THR A 387 24.20 6.54 14.85
CA THR A 387 23.56 6.51 13.53
C THR A 387 24.22 5.53 12.58
N ALA A 388 25.56 5.51 12.52
CA ALA A 388 26.29 4.57 11.66
C ALA A 388 26.04 3.11 12.08
N ARG A 389 25.88 2.83 13.40
CA ARG A 389 25.49 1.52 13.91
C ARG A 389 24.09 1.13 13.42
N ILE A 390 23.09 2.02 13.60
CA ILE A 390 21.69 1.78 13.20
C ILE A 390 21.57 1.56 11.69
N VAL A 391 22.30 2.33 10.88
CA VAL A 391 22.33 2.18 9.42
C VAL A 391 22.77 0.77 9.00
N VAL A 392 23.75 0.19 9.71
CA VAL A 392 24.21 -1.18 9.45
C VAL A 392 23.23 -2.22 10.01
N GLU A 393 22.77 -2.05 11.23
CA GLU A 393 21.92 -3.01 11.96
C GLU A 393 20.56 -3.21 11.26
N TYR A 394 19.98 -2.12 10.73
CA TYR A 394 18.68 -2.16 10.03
C TYR A 394 18.82 -2.18 8.50
N ASP A 395 20.01 -2.44 7.96
CA ASP A 395 20.29 -2.49 6.51
C ASP A 395 19.73 -1.26 5.76
N VAL A 396 19.99 -0.05 6.28
CA VAL A 396 19.61 1.19 5.61
C VAL A 396 20.61 1.47 4.50
N ARG A 397 20.20 1.32 3.25
CA ARG A 397 21.06 1.56 2.08
C ARG A 397 21.22 3.05 1.85
N THR A 398 22.42 3.55 2.10
CA THR A 398 22.78 4.96 1.99
C THR A 398 24.27 5.12 1.63
N PRO A 399 24.67 6.17 0.88
CA PRO A 399 26.09 6.47 0.68
C PRO A 399 26.78 7.01 1.95
N GLY A 400 26.03 7.40 2.98
CA GLY A 400 26.57 7.87 4.25
C GLY A 400 25.51 8.52 5.13
N ILE A 401 25.89 8.84 6.37
CA ILE A 401 24.95 9.41 7.36
C ILE A 401 24.73 10.92 7.22
N ASP A 402 25.49 11.58 6.36
CA ASP A 402 25.44 13.03 6.11
C ASP A 402 24.51 13.40 4.94
N VAL A 403 23.99 12.43 4.20
CA VAL A 403 23.00 12.69 3.16
C VAL A 403 21.65 13.01 3.78
N THR A 404 20.82 13.77 3.06
CA THR A 404 19.47 14.12 3.53
C THR A 404 18.54 12.89 3.50
N ALA A 405 17.57 12.86 4.41
CA ALA A 405 16.56 11.78 4.43
C ALA A 405 15.74 11.71 3.13
N ALA A 406 15.54 12.85 2.45
CA ALA A 406 14.85 12.90 1.15
C ALA A 406 15.59 12.10 0.05
N SER A 407 16.90 11.87 0.16
CA SER A 407 17.69 11.11 -0.81
C SER A 407 17.50 9.59 -0.71
N LEU A 408 16.89 9.10 0.37
CA LEU A 408 16.63 7.68 0.57
C LEU A 408 15.37 7.22 -0.16
N SER A 409 15.34 5.95 -0.59
CA SER A 409 14.09 5.32 -1.00
C SER A 409 13.13 5.18 0.19
N GLY A 410 11.81 5.07 -0.10
CA GLY A 410 10.79 4.92 0.95
C GLY A 410 11.05 3.77 1.91
N GLY A 411 11.50 2.62 1.42
CA GLY A 411 11.91 1.48 2.26
C GLY A 411 13.08 1.79 3.20
N ASN A 412 14.11 2.51 2.72
CA ASN A 412 15.24 2.90 3.56
C ASN A 412 14.89 4.02 4.56
N GLN A 413 13.98 4.93 4.21
CA GLN A 413 13.40 5.90 5.14
C GLN A 413 12.67 5.18 6.28
N GLN A 414 11.85 4.20 5.95
CA GLN A 414 11.10 3.43 6.93
C GLN A 414 12.01 2.61 7.85
N LYS A 415 13.02 1.93 7.31
CA LYS A 415 14.04 1.22 8.10
C LYS A 415 14.77 2.14 9.07
N LEU A 416 15.08 3.38 8.66
CA LEU A 416 15.70 4.37 9.54
C LEU A 416 14.78 4.73 10.72
N ILE A 417 13.47 4.91 10.46
CA ILE A 417 12.48 5.19 11.51
C ILE A 417 12.36 3.99 12.46
N VAL A 418 12.19 2.77 11.92
CA VAL A 418 12.11 1.55 12.72
C VAL A 418 13.35 1.38 13.59
N GLY A 419 14.54 1.54 13.00
CA GLY A 419 15.81 1.48 13.73
C GLY A 419 15.92 2.55 14.81
N ARG A 420 15.43 3.77 14.56
CA ARG A 420 15.38 4.84 15.56
C ARG A 420 14.49 4.46 16.75
N GLU A 421 13.28 4.01 16.47
CA GLU A 421 12.28 3.78 17.50
C GLU A 421 12.59 2.51 18.33
N MET A 422 13.17 1.49 17.71
CA MET A 422 13.45 0.21 18.38
C MET A 422 14.80 0.18 19.11
N SER A 423 15.79 0.96 18.66
CA SER A 423 17.15 0.90 19.22
C SER A 423 17.32 1.49 20.64
N HIS A 424 16.27 2.11 21.18
CA HIS A 424 16.23 2.58 22.57
C HIS A 424 15.55 1.58 23.53
N ASN A 425 15.32 0.32 23.08
CA ASN A 425 14.66 -0.74 23.82
C ASN A 425 13.33 -0.25 24.44
N PRO A 426 12.38 0.18 23.61
CA PRO A 426 11.07 0.61 24.11
C PRO A 426 10.37 -0.53 24.84
N LYS A 427 9.56 -0.21 25.85
CA LYS A 427 8.69 -1.16 26.54
C LYS A 427 7.43 -1.44 25.74
N PHE A 428 6.96 -0.40 25.03
CA PHE A 428 5.75 -0.42 24.22
C PHE A 428 6.00 0.32 22.91
N LEU A 429 5.59 -0.27 21.80
CA LEU A 429 5.70 0.31 20.46
C LEU A 429 4.32 0.51 19.85
N ILE A 430 4.04 1.72 19.40
CA ILE A 430 2.92 2.02 18.51
C ILE A 430 3.47 1.94 17.09
N ALA A 431 3.00 0.97 16.30
CA ALA A 431 3.36 0.77 14.89
C ALA A 431 2.14 1.08 14.01
N ALA A 432 2.08 2.33 13.50
CA ALA A 432 1.01 2.74 12.60
C ALA A 432 1.47 2.58 11.15
N HIS A 433 0.85 1.62 10.43
CA HIS A 433 1.17 1.28 9.05
C HIS A 433 2.69 1.11 8.81
N PRO A 434 3.39 0.27 9.59
CA PRO A 434 4.86 0.23 9.62
C PRO A 434 5.49 -0.14 8.28
N THR A 435 4.73 -0.77 7.37
CA THR A 435 5.22 -1.19 6.04
C THR A 435 4.57 -0.41 4.89
N ARG A 436 3.83 0.66 5.17
CA ARG A 436 3.17 1.47 4.12
C ARG A 436 4.19 2.07 3.14
N GLY A 437 4.03 1.72 1.86
CA GLY A 437 4.85 2.27 0.77
C GLY A 437 6.31 1.81 0.80
N VAL A 438 6.57 0.62 1.33
CA VAL A 438 7.86 -0.08 1.22
C VAL A 438 7.73 -1.25 0.26
N ASP A 439 8.87 -1.76 -0.20
CA ASP A 439 8.92 -2.99 -1.01
C ASP A 439 8.83 -4.24 -0.13
N VAL A 440 8.56 -5.40 -0.78
CA VAL A 440 8.36 -6.69 -0.09
C VAL A 440 9.58 -7.08 0.76
N GLY A 441 10.80 -6.77 0.28
CA GLY A 441 12.02 -7.07 1.03
C GLY A 441 12.18 -6.21 2.28
N ALA A 442 11.87 -4.91 2.19
CA ALA A 442 11.87 -4.03 3.36
C ALA A 442 10.73 -4.39 4.33
N GLN A 443 9.54 -4.78 3.82
CA GLN A 443 8.43 -5.26 4.62
C GLN A 443 8.84 -6.47 5.46
N ALA A 444 9.43 -7.50 4.85
CA ALA A 444 9.90 -8.70 5.54
C ALA A 444 10.89 -8.35 6.66
N GLN A 445 11.86 -7.47 6.40
CA GLN A 445 12.85 -7.05 7.40
C GLN A 445 12.22 -6.28 8.58
N ILE A 446 11.23 -5.43 8.31
CA ILE A 446 10.48 -4.71 9.36
C ILE A 446 9.69 -5.70 10.22
N TRP A 447 9.02 -6.66 9.61
CA TRP A 447 8.30 -7.71 10.31
C TRP A 447 9.21 -8.55 11.20
N ASP A 448 10.38 -8.94 10.69
CA ASP A 448 11.36 -9.70 11.47
C ASP A 448 11.90 -8.89 12.66
N ALA A 449 12.15 -7.60 12.46
CA ALA A 449 12.57 -6.72 13.55
C ALA A 449 11.50 -6.63 14.67
N ILE A 450 10.21 -6.50 14.29
CA ILE A 450 9.09 -6.48 15.26
C ILE A 450 8.99 -7.83 15.97
N ARG A 451 9.10 -8.97 15.25
CA ARG A 451 9.05 -10.30 15.83
C ARG A 451 10.18 -10.55 16.81
N GLU A 452 11.39 -10.12 16.48
CA GLU A 452 12.55 -10.30 17.36
C GLU A 452 12.39 -9.48 18.64
N ALA A 453 12.03 -8.20 18.54
CA ALA A 453 11.81 -7.35 19.71
C ALA A 453 10.65 -7.87 20.58
N ARG A 454 9.59 -8.43 19.99
CA ARG A 454 8.51 -9.09 20.69
C ARG A 454 9.01 -10.29 21.52
N ARG A 455 9.93 -11.12 20.98
CA ARG A 455 10.55 -12.23 21.74
C ARG A 455 11.33 -11.73 22.94
N GLU A 456 11.89 -10.52 22.85
CA GLU A 456 12.58 -9.85 23.96
C GLU A 456 11.63 -9.19 24.98
N GLY A 457 10.31 -9.27 24.73
CA GLY A 457 9.26 -8.78 25.64
C GLY A 457 8.67 -7.43 25.26
N LEU A 458 8.95 -6.88 24.07
CA LEU A 458 8.29 -5.68 23.56
C LEU A 458 6.78 -5.92 23.40
N ALA A 459 5.96 -5.03 23.96
CA ALA A 459 4.54 -4.97 23.69
C ALA A 459 4.28 -4.06 22.48
N VAL A 460 3.43 -4.47 21.55
CA VAL A 460 3.20 -3.74 20.30
C VAL A 460 1.71 -3.49 20.07
N LEU A 461 1.34 -2.26 19.76
CA LEU A 461 0.06 -1.91 19.15
C LEU A 461 0.30 -1.72 17.65
N LEU A 462 -0.21 -2.66 16.86
CA LEU A 462 -0.12 -2.61 15.39
C LEU A 462 -1.43 -2.07 14.82
N ILE A 463 -1.37 -0.96 14.12
CA ILE A 463 -2.51 -0.39 13.39
C ILE A 463 -2.17 -0.46 11.91
N SER A 464 -2.98 -1.16 11.12
CA SER A 464 -2.76 -1.30 9.68
C SER A 464 -4.08 -1.43 8.92
N ALA A 465 -4.09 -0.97 7.65
CA ALA A 465 -5.13 -1.28 6.68
C ALA A 465 -4.79 -2.56 5.88
N ASP A 466 -3.55 -3.04 5.98
CA ASP A 466 -3.10 -4.28 5.35
C ASP A 466 -3.49 -5.47 6.25
N LEU A 467 -4.49 -6.24 5.80
CA LEU A 467 -5.02 -7.37 6.57
C LEU A 467 -3.99 -8.51 6.66
N ASP A 468 -3.13 -8.70 5.66
CA ASP A 468 -2.07 -9.71 5.68
C ASP A 468 -1.02 -9.35 6.75
N GLU A 469 -0.69 -8.06 6.89
CA GLU A 469 0.19 -7.56 7.95
C GLU A 469 -0.41 -7.78 9.34
N LEU A 470 -1.70 -7.45 9.51
CA LEU A 470 -2.41 -7.64 10.77
C LEU A 470 -2.49 -9.13 11.16
N ILE A 471 -2.93 -9.98 10.24
CA ILE A 471 -3.08 -11.43 10.48
C ILE A 471 -1.70 -12.08 10.71
N GLY A 472 -0.68 -11.64 9.97
CA GLY A 472 0.66 -12.23 10.03
C GLY A 472 1.50 -11.86 11.25
N LEU A 473 1.23 -10.73 11.91
CA LEU A 473 2.03 -10.24 13.03
C LEU A 473 1.32 -10.28 14.37
N SER A 474 -0.03 -10.21 14.41
CA SER A 474 -0.78 -10.04 15.65
C SER A 474 -0.98 -11.35 16.40
N ASP A 475 -1.06 -11.26 17.72
CA ASP A 475 -1.53 -12.34 18.61
C ASP A 475 -3.04 -12.25 18.83
N THR A 476 -3.57 -11.03 18.84
CA THR A 476 -5.00 -10.71 18.99
C THR A 476 -5.36 -9.60 18.04
N LEU A 477 -6.55 -9.65 17.43
CA LEU A 477 -7.07 -8.61 16.55
C LEU A 477 -8.29 -7.96 17.18
N ARG A 478 -8.37 -6.63 17.04
CA ARG A 478 -9.55 -5.83 17.35
C ARG A 478 -9.95 -5.01 16.13
N VAL A 479 -11.23 -4.72 16.00
CA VAL A 479 -11.74 -3.86 14.93
C VAL A 479 -12.27 -2.56 15.53
N ILE A 480 -11.76 -1.43 15.04
CA ILE A 480 -12.25 -0.11 15.44
C ILE A 480 -13.24 0.42 14.39
N TYR A 481 -14.40 0.87 14.86
CA TYR A 481 -15.41 1.51 14.03
C TYR A 481 -16.08 2.64 14.81
N ARG A 482 -16.06 3.86 14.24
CA ARG A 482 -16.63 5.09 14.85
C ARG A 482 -16.20 5.27 16.31
N GLY A 483 -14.91 5.17 16.58
CA GLY A 483 -14.32 5.39 17.89
C GLY A 483 -14.62 4.31 18.95
N ARG A 484 -15.08 3.14 18.54
CA ARG A 484 -15.34 1.99 19.42
C ARG A 484 -14.65 0.74 18.93
N LEU A 485 -14.19 -0.11 19.84
CA LEU A 485 -13.77 -1.48 19.50
C LEU A 485 -15.04 -2.33 19.38
N VAL A 486 -15.40 -2.70 18.15
CA VAL A 486 -16.67 -3.38 17.84
C VAL A 486 -16.54 -4.88 17.70
N ALA A 487 -15.34 -5.39 17.41
CA ALA A 487 -15.11 -6.81 17.26
C ALA A 487 -13.72 -7.24 17.75
N GLU A 488 -13.60 -8.52 18.08
CA GLU A 488 -12.36 -9.22 18.41
C GLU A 488 -12.23 -10.46 17.55
N ALA A 489 -11.00 -10.80 17.16
CA ALA A 489 -10.72 -11.96 16.34
C ALA A 489 -9.38 -12.62 16.70
N ASP A 490 -9.31 -13.92 16.50
CA ASP A 490 -8.06 -14.68 16.52
C ASP A 490 -7.46 -14.67 15.11
N PRO A 491 -6.23 -14.14 14.93
CA PRO A 491 -5.55 -14.13 13.64
C PRO A 491 -5.40 -15.53 13.01
N ALA A 492 -5.45 -16.59 13.85
CA ALA A 492 -5.30 -17.96 13.40
C ALA A 492 -6.53 -18.50 12.63
N THR A 493 -7.70 -17.93 12.88
CA THR A 493 -8.98 -18.45 12.38
C THR A 493 -9.77 -17.44 11.56
N VAL A 494 -9.51 -16.16 11.74
CA VAL A 494 -10.24 -15.09 11.04
C VAL A 494 -9.91 -15.05 9.55
N THR A 495 -10.91 -14.72 8.73
CA THR A 495 -10.70 -14.44 7.30
C THR A 495 -10.62 -12.95 7.01
N PRO A 496 -9.90 -12.53 5.95
CA PRO A 496 -9.86 -11.13 5.52
C PRO A 496 -11.26 -10.55 5.23
N GLU A 497 -12.17 -11.37 4.71
CA GLU A 497 -13.56 -10.99 4.40
C GLU A 497 -14.36 -10.69 5.68
N ALA A 498 -14.19 -11.51 6.73
CA ALA A 498 -14.84 -11.30 8.03
C ALA A 498 -14.36 -10.01 8.69
N LEU A 499 -13.02 -9.76 8.68
CA LEU A 499 -12.44 -8.50 9.15
C LEU A 499 -12.95 -7.31 8.34
N GLY A 500 -12.94 -7.40 7.00
CA GLY A 500 -13.44 -6.35 6.11
C GLY A 500 -14.91 -5.99 6.38
N THR A 501 -15.75 -6.99 6.64
CA THR A 501 -17.17 -6.79 7.01
C THR A 501 -17.30 -6.04 8.34
N ALA A 502 -16.53 -6.41 9.35
CA ALA A 502 -16.54 -5.74 10.65
C ALA A 502 -16.00 -4.30 10.57
N MET A 503 -14.99 -4.04 9.74
CA MET A 503 -14.43 -2.70 9.51
C MET A 503 -15.43 -1.71 8.92
N THR A 504 -16.46 -2.20 8.21
CA THR A 504 -17.57 -1.37 7.69
C THR A 504 -18.72 -1.21 8.68
N GLY A 505 -18.65 -1.85 9.85
CA GLY A 505 -19.70 -1.81 10.87
C GLY A 505 -20.86 -2.78 10.61
N ALA A 506 -20.74 -3.67 9.62
CA ALA A 506 -21.78 -4.64 9.28
C ALA A 506 -21.72 -5.91 10.15
N ALA A 507 -20.61 -6.11 10.89
CA ALA A 507 -20.46 -7.21 11.85
C ALA A 507 -19.86 -6.67 13.16
N SER A 508 -20.21 -7.31 14.28
CA SER A 508 -19.68 -6.99 15.62
C SER A 508 -19.61 -8.24 16.49
N GLY A 509 -18.78 -8.21 17.55
CA GLY A 509 -18.59 -9.32 18.47
C GLY A 509 -17.35 -10.18 18.14
N HIS A 510 -17.35 -11.44 18.55
CA HIS A 510 -16.24 -12.37 18.24
C HIS A 510 -16.39 -12.89 16.81
N LEU A 511 -15.35 -12.72 15.99
CA LEU A 511 -15.33 -13.13 14.58
C LEU A 511 -14.65 -14.49 14.47
N GLU A 512 -15.40 -15.51 14.05
CA GLU A 512 -14.90 -16.84 13.71
C GLU A 512 -14.95 -17.05 12.19
N ALA A 513 -14.19 -18.02 11.70
CA ALA A 513 -14.30 -18.47 10.30
C ALA A 513 -15.72 -18.97 10.05
N THR A 514 -16.47 -18.28 9.21
CA THR A 514 -17.76 -18.79 8.76
C THR A 514 -17.50 -19.99 7.84
N ASP A 515 -17.87 -21.20 8.31
CA ASP A 515 -17.97 -22.38 7.46
C ASP A 515 -18.94 -22.08 6.30
N ASN A 516 -18.41 -21.89 5.12
CA ASN A 516 -19.16 -21.72 3.87
C ASN A 516 -19.68 -23.10 3.41
N HIS A 517 -20.53 -23.75 4.24
CA HIS A 517 -21.25 -24.97 3.88
C HIS A 517 -22.71 -24.88 4.35
N SER A 518 -23.51 -24.01 3.71
CA SER A 518 -24.96 -24.26 3.61
C SER A 518 -25.63 -23.29 2.63
N ALA A 519 -25.44 -23.52 1.34
CA ALA A 519 -26.36 -23.03 0.32
C ALA A 519 -26.35 -24.04 -0.83
N ALA A 520 -26.81 -25.25 -0.55
CA ALA A 520 -27.21 -26.20 -1.60
C ALA A 520 -28.40 -27.01 -1.09
N GLY A 521 -29.57 -26.62 -1.55
CA GLY A 521 -30.65 -27.57 -1.82
C GLY A 521 -31.54 -28.00 -0.67
N THR A 522 -32.70 -27.37 -0.56
CA THR A 522 -33.93 -28.15 -0.39
C THR A 522 -35.09 -27.45 -1.12
N GLU A 523 -35.18 -27.73 -2.42
CA GLU A 523 -36.47 -27.79 -3.06
C GLU A 523 -37.02 -29.18 -2.74
N ALA A 524 -38.18 -29.22 -2.15
CA ALA A 524 -39.19 -30.28 -2.27
C ALA A 524 -40.38 -29.90 -1.40
N GLY A 525 -41.45 -29.62 -2.00
CA GLY A 525 -42.56 -30.55 -2.14
C GLY A 525 -43.79 -29.85 -1.65
N THR A 526 -44.60 -29.39 -2.58
CA THR A 526 -46.04 -29.21 -2.49
C THR A 526 -46.69 -30.41 -1.84
N ASP A 527 -47.50 -30.15 -0.82
CA ASP A 527 -48.81 -30.84 -0.70
C ASP A 527 -49.72 -30.01 0.23
N ALA A 528 -50.79 -29.54 -0.34
CA ALA A 528 -51.97 -29.12 0.38
C ALA A 528 -52.81 -30.34 0.73
N PRO A 529 -53.58 -30.31 1.77
CA PRO A 529 -54.98 -30.70 1.62
C PRO A 529 -55.96 -29.58 2.05
N GLU A 530 -56.93 -29.47 1.17
CA GLU A 530 -58.25 -28.88 1.46
C GLU A 530 -58.92 -29.63 2.63
N ASP A 531 -59.68 -28.96 3.38
CA ASP A 531 -61.09 -29.11 3.61
C ASP A 531 -61.59 -28.94 5.07
N GLU A 532 -62.72 -28.28 5.14
CA GLU A 532 -63.90 -28.34 6.00
C GLU A 532 -63.87 -27.70 7.42
N ALA A 533 -64.54 -26.60 7.41
CA ALA A 533 -65.85 -26.31 8.07
C ALA A 533 -65.91 -26.44 9.61
N ARG A 534 -65.99 -25.32 10.28
CA ARG A 534 -67.19 -24.82 10.98
C ARG A 534 -66.91 -23.49 11.66
#